data_31ce62916b5f5307a40600249196a9c4
#
_entry.id   31ce62916b5f5307a40600249196a9c4
#
_cell.length_a   1.000
_cell.length_b   1.000
_cell.length_c   1.000
_cell.angle_alpha   90.00
_cell.angle_beta   90.00
_cell.angle_gamma   90.00
#
_symmetry.space_group_name_H-M   'P 1'
#
loop_
_entity.id
_entity.type
_entity.pdbx_description
1 polymer ?
#
loop_
_entity_poly.entity_id
_entity_poly.type
_entity_poly.pdbx_seq_one_letter_code
_entity_poly.pdbx_strand_id
1 'polypeptide(L)'
;YAPSEIICNQSLLVSGVEMEDLKGRLGITVFSLENWYFDDELCHRALLEHFHVSALEGLGLQDYDCGTIAAGALLQYLKETQKTGIGNLTSLTPYSIGKYMVLDSSTRRNLELCETLREKNKKGSLLWVLDKTKTAMGARLLRHYIEQPLIEKNEILRRLDAVDELKNNAITREELREYLNPVYDLERLMSRISYQSANPRDLIAFKTSLSMLPHIRYLMEGLSSELLRELTQDLCELIESSIQDDPPIAIQEGGIIKEGYNQEVDRLRNAKSEGKTWLAQLEASEREKTGIKNLKIKFNKVFGYYLEVTNSYK
;
A
#
# COMPACT_ATOMS: atom_id res chain seq x y z
N TYR A 1 -17.08 -6.40 -1.11
CA TYR A 1 -16.10 -5.30 -1.16
C TYR A 1 -16.44 -4.12 -0.23
N ALA A 2 -17.72 -3.92 0.12
CA ALA A 2 -18.17 -2.78 0.93
C ALA A 2 -17.57 -1.44 0.46
N PRO A 3 -17.81 -1.02 -0.79
CA PRO A 3 -17.29 0.23 -1.30
C PRO A 3 -17.89 1.42 -0.55
N SER A 4 -17.16 2.51 -0.48
CA SER A 4 -17.69 3.77 0.07
C SER A 4 -18.58 4.50 -0.94
N GLU A 5 -18.35 4.26 -2.24
CA GLU A 5 -18.99 4.95 -3.36
C GLU A 5 -19.28 3.96 -4.48
N ILE A 6 -20.44 4.14 -5.11
CA ILE A 6 -20.88 3.43 -6.32
C ILE A 6 -21.21 4.47 -7.39
N ILE A 7 -20.63 4.33 -8.57
CA ILE A 7 -21.06 5.04 -9.77
C ILE A 7 -22.01 4.17 -10.57
N CYS A 8 -23.07 4.74 -11.12
CA CYS A 8 -24.05 4.02 -11.90
C CYS A 8 -24.66 4.89 -13.02
N ASN A 9 -25.32 4.26 -13.97
CA ASN A 9 -26.17 4.95 -14.94
C ASN A 9 -27.60 5.15 -14.38
N GLN A 10 -28.40 5.94 -15.08
CA GLN A 10 -29.81 6.20 -14.68
C GLN A 10 -30.67 4.93 -14.66
N SER A 11 -30.35 3.93 -15.48
CA SER A 11 -31.08 2.67 -15.55
C SER A 11 -31.04 1.91 -14.21
N LEU A 12 -29.95 1.97 -13.46
CA LEU A 12 -29.87 1.37 -12.14
C LEU A 12 -30.86 2.01 -11.16
N LEU A 13 -31.07 3.33 -11.22
CA LEU A 13 -31.94 4.04 -10.31
C LEU A 13 -33.42 3.68 -10.50
N VAL A 14 -33.81 3.22 -11.72
CA VAL A 14 -35.18 2.80 -12.05
C VAL A 14 -35.35 1.28 -12.09
N SER A 15 -34.31 0.50 -11.85
CA SER A 15 -34.27 -0.97 -11.94
C SER A 15 -34.98 -1.70 -10.79
N GLY A 16 -35.51 -0.98 -9.79
CA GLY A 16 -36.10 -1.59 -8.59
C GLY A 16 -35.10 -2.01 -7.51
N VAL A 17 -33.81 -1.70 -7.67
CA VAL A 17 -32.82 -1.86 -6.59
C VAL A 17 -33.14 -0.84 -5.49
N GLU A 18 -33.28 -1.33 -4.25
CA GLU A 18 -33.56 -0.47 -3.08
C GLU A 18 -32.34 0.39 -2.72
N MET A 19 -32.28 1.59 -3.30
CA MET A 19 -31.20 2.55 -3.05
C MET A 19 -31.09 2.95 -1.58
N GLU A 20 -32.22 2.94 -0.85
CA GLU A 20 -32.24 3.21 0.59
C GLU A 20 -31.50 2.17 1.40
N ASP A 21 -31.52 0.89 0.98
CA ASP A 21 -30.73 -0.16 1.60
C ASP A 21 -29.22 0.06 1.42
N LEU A 22 -28.78 0.51 0.24
CA LEU A 22 -27.40 0.84 -0.03
C LEU A 22 -26.92 2.04 0.81
N LYS A 23 -27.70 3.10 0.84
CA LYS A 23 -27.37 4.34 1.57
C LYS A 23 -27.55 4.19 3.08
N GLY A 24 -28.70 3.72 3.53
CA GLY A 24 -29.07 3.68 4.94
C GLY A 24 -28.43 2.53 5.70
N ARG A 25 -28.33 1.35 5.08
CA ARG A 25 -27.90 0.11 5.74
C ARG A 25 -26.40 -0.18 5.56
N LEU A 26 -25.86 0.16 4.40
CA LEU A 26 -24.44 -0.07 4.07
C LEU A 26 -23.59 1.21 4.11
N GLY A 27 -24.22 2.39 4.21
CA GLY A 27 -23.52 3.67 4.24
C GLY A 27 -22.83 4.02 2.91
N ILE A 28 -23.31 3.43 1.80
CA ILE A 28 -22.69 3.59 0.48
C ILE A 28 -23.31 4.81 -0.22
N THR A 29 -22.47 5.71 -0.72
CA THR A 29 -22.92 6.84 -1.54
C THR A 29 -23.06 6.37 -2.99
N VAL A 30 -24.21 6.65 -3.63
CA VAL A 30 -24.48 6.27 -5.02
C VAL A 30 -24.58 7.52 -5.88
N PHE A 31 -23.73 7.61 -6.90
CA PHE A 31 -23.71 8.69 -7.89
C PHE A 31 -24.17 8.20 -9.25
N SER A 32 -25.15 8.90 -9.83
CA SER A 32 -25.54 8.68 -11.23
C SER A 32 -24.63 9.53 -12.12
N LEU A 33 -24.01 8.87 -13.09
CA LEU A 33 -23.25 9.51 -14.15
C LEU A 33 -24.08 9.57 -15.44
N GLU A 34 -23.68 10.45 -16.35
CA GLU A 34 -24.25 10.55 -17.69
C GLU A 34 -24.04 9.25 -18.47
N ASN A 35 -25.00 8.92 -19.35
CA ASN A 35 -24.99 7.64 -20.08
C ASN A 35 -23.74 7.43 -20.95
N TRP A 36 -23.12 8.48 -21.45
CA TRP A 36 -21.93 8.37 -22.28
C TRP A 36 -20.71 7.77 -21.54
N TYR A 37 -20.63 7.87 -20.18
CA TYR A 37 -19.62 7.17 -19.40
C TYR A 37 -19.68 5.65 -19.56
N PHE A 38 -20.86 5.12 -19.88
CA PHE A 38 -21.13 3.69 -20.04
C PHE A 38 -21.26 3.29 -21.52
N ASP A 39 -20.74 4.12 -22.42
CA ASP A 39 -20.67 3.77 -23.84
C ASP A 39 -19.64 2.66 -24.05
N ASP A 40 -20.05 1.60 -24.75
CA ASP A 40 -19.25 0.38 -24.92
C ASP A 40 -17.93 0.65 -25.65
N GLU A 41 -17.96 1.38 -26.77
CA GLU A 41 -16.76 1.68 -27.56
C GLU A 41 -15.78 2.58 -26.79
N LEU A 42 -16.32 3.57 -26.07
CA LEU A 42 -15.49 4.47 -25.24
C LEU A 42 -14.83 3.72 -24.09
N CYS A 43 -15.58 2.82 -23.41
CA CYS A 43 -15.08 2.02 -22.31
C CYS A 43 -14.00 1.05 -22.77
N HIS A 44 -14.21 0.33 -23.88
CA HIS A 44 -13.23 -0.54 -24.49
C HIS A 44 -11.93 0.20 -24.82
N ARG A 45 -12.03 1.31 -25.54
CA ARG A 45 -10.87 2.11 -25.91
C ARG A 45 -10.12 2.65 -24.70
N ALA A 46 -10.84 3.14 -23.69
CA ALA A 46 -10.23 3.66 -22.46
C ALA A 46 -9.40 2.60 -21.71
N LEU A 47 -9.87 1.34 -21.69
CA LEU A 47 -9.15 0.22 -21.07
C LEU A 47 -7.93 -0.18 -21.88
N LEU A 48 -8.06 -0.35 -23.21
CA LEU A 48 -6.95 -0.70 -24.08
C LEU A 48 -5.82 0.33 -24.02
N GLU A 49 -6.16 1.62 -24.07
CA GLU A 49 -5.21 2.72 -23.97
C GLU A 49 -4.51 2.77 -22.61
N HIS A 50 -5.26 2.59 -21.52
CA HIS A 50 -4.71 2.70 -20.16
C HIS A 50 -3.77 1.56 -19.82
N PHE A 51 -4.14 0.32 -20.15
CA PHE A 51 -3.34 -0.87 -19.85
C PHE A 51 -2.34 -1.23 -20.95
N HIS A 52 -2.26 -0.43 -22.03
CA HIS A 52 -1.35 -0.63 -23.16
C HIS A 52 -1.46 -2.02 -23.80
N VAL A 53 -2.68 -2.53 -23.94
CA VAL A 53 -2.97 -3.82 -24.58
C VAL A 53 -3.68 -3.62 -25.91
N SER A 54 -3.51 -4.56 -26.83
CA SER A 54 -4.13 -4.49 -28.18
C SER A 54 -5.54 -5.08 -28.23
N ALA A 55 -5.92 -5.88 -27.22
CA ALA A 55 -7.23 -6.54 -27.16
C ALA A 55 -7.61 -6.87 -25.71
N LEU A 56 -8.91 -7.00 -25.44
CA LEU A 56 -9.46 -7.28 -24.10
C LEU A 56 -9.09 -8.66 -23.55
N GLU A 57 -8.76 -9.61 -24.43
CA GLU A 57 -8.25 -10.93 -24.05
C GLU A 57 -6.97 -10.81 -23.21
N GLY A 58 -6.13 -9.83 -23.49
CA GLY A 58 -4.94 -9.53 -22.69
C GLY A 58 -5.23 -9.10 -21.26
N LEU A 59 -6.47 -8.68 -20.99
CA LEU A 59 -6.99 -8.34 -19.66
C LEU A 59 -7.89 -9.42 -19.06
N GLY A 60 -8.14 -10.52 -19.78
CA GLY A 60 -9.07 -11.59 -19.37
C GLY A 60 -10.53 -11.16 -19.35
N LEU A 61 -10.92 -10.17 -20.15
CA LEU A 61 -12.27 -9.58 -20.16
C LEU A 61 -13.19 -10.12 -21.26
N GLN A 62 -12.76 -11.10 -22.05
CA GLN A 62 -13.50 -11.63 -23.22
C GLN A 62 -14.96 -12.08 -22.91
N ASP A 63 -15.22 -12.49 -21.68
CA ASP A 63 -16.53 -13.00 -21.23
C ASP A 63 -17.26 -12.03 -20.26
N TYR A 64 -16.82 -10.76 -20.19
CA TYR A 64 -17.29 -9.80 -19.19
C TYR A 64 -17.79 -8.48 -19.80
N ASP A 65 -18.77 -8.52 -20.71
CA ASP A 65 -19.28 -7.32 -21.39
C ASP A 65 -19.69 -6.21 -20.41
N CYS A 66 -20.59 -6.50 -19.47
CA CYS A 66 -21.00 -5.53 -18.45
C CYS A 66 -19.85 -5.12 -17.52
N GLY A 67 -18.94 -6.05 -17.22
CA GLY A 67 -17.74 -5.80 -16.41
C GLY A 67 -16.78 -4.85 -17.10
N THR A 68 -16.60 -5.00 -18.41
CA THR A 68 -15.79 -4.14 -19.27
C THR A 68 -16.33 -2.72 -19.29
N ILE A 69 -17.63 -2.55 -19.53
CA ILE A 69 -18.28 -1.24 -19.50
C ILE A 69 -18.13 -0.59 -18.11
N ALA A 70 -18.38 -1.33 -17.04
CA ALA A 70 -18.26 -0.81 -15.68
C ALA A 70 -16.81 -0.39 -15.34
N ALA A 71 -15.82 -1.19 -15.73
CA ALA A 71 -14.40 -0.90 -15.53
C ALA A 71 -13.96 0.33 -16.34
N GLY A 72 -14.38 0.43 -17.60
CA GLY A 72 -14.12 1.60 -18.47
C GLY A 72 -14.74 2.88 -17.92
N ALA A 73 -16.00 2.82 -17.49
CA ALA A 73 -16.68 3.95 -16.87
C ALA A 73 -15.98 4.41 -15.59
N LEU A 74 -15.57 3.48 -14.73
CA LEU A 74 -14.80 3.79 -13.52
C LEU A 74 -13.47 4.44 -13.86
N LEU A 75 -12.76 3.94 -14.86
CA LEU A 75 -11.49 4.49 -15.30
C LEU A 75 -11.63 5.94 -15.80
N GLN A 76 -12.68 6.23 -16.58
CA GLN A 76 -12.98 7.59 -17.04
C GLN A 76 -13.32 8.52 -15.86
N TYR A 77 -14.18 8.08 -14.96
CA TYR A 77 -14.51 8.83 -13.75
C TYR A 77 -13.27 9.15 -12.90
N LEU A 78 -12.38 8.19 -12.73
CA LEU A 78 -11.12 8.39 -12.00
C LEU A 78 -10.19 9.38 -12.73
N LYS A 79 -10.08 9.34 -14.06
CA LYS A 79 -9.29 10.31 -14.84
C LYS A 79 -9.76 11.75 -14.62
N GLU A 80 -11.06 11.97 -14.51
CA GLU A 80 -11.64 13.30 -14.31
C GLU A 80 -11.56 13.80 -12.86
N THR A 81 -11.76 12.90 -11.89
CA THR A 81 -11.81 13.27 -10.47
C THR A 81 -10.45 13.33 -9.81
N GLN A 82 -9.48 12.52 -10.26
CA GLN A 82 -8.13 12.52 -9.73
C GLN A 82 -7.28 13.59 -10.42
N LYS A 83 -6.77 14.54 -9.65
CA LYS A 83 -5.86 15.58 -10.16
C LYS A 83 -4.46 15.05 -10.48
N THR A 84 -4.11 13.89 -9.97
CA THR A 84 -2.88 13.14 -10.25
C THR A 84 -3.19 12.04 -11.23
N GLY A 85 -2.25 11.70 -12.12
CA GLY A 85 -2.45 10.62 -13.09
C GLY A 85 -2.74 9.28 -12.41
N ILE A 86 -3.59 8.46 -13.04
CA ILE A 86 -3.97 7.11 -12.57
C ILE A 86 -3.00 5.99 -13.04
N GLY A 87 -1.77 6.34 -13.37
CA GLY A 87 -0.72 5.41 -13.85
C GLY A 87 -0.33 4.31 -12.84
N ASN A 88 -0.76 4.45 -11.57
CA ASN A 88 -0.62 3.43 -10.53
C ASN A 88 -1.59 2.23 -10.71
N LEU A 89 -2.65 2.37 -11.52
CA LEU A 89 -3.52 1.26 -11.89
C LEU A 89 -2.87 0.48 -13.03
N THR A 90 -2.05 -0.50 -12.70
CA THR A 90 -1.24 -1.25 -13.66
C THR A 90 -1.84 -2.60 -14.07
N SER A 91 -2.84 -3.08 -13.35
CA SER A 91 -3.48 -4.38 -13.62
C SER A 91 -4.97 -4.34 -13.35
N LEU A 92 -5.69 -5.18 -14.08
CA LEU A 92 -7.11 -5.44 -13.91
C LEU A 92 -7.30 -6.95 -13.80
N THR A 93 -8.01 -7.39 -12.77
CA THR A 93 -8.27 -8.81 -12.53
C THR A 93 -9.76 -9.06 -12.50
N PRO A 94 -10.34 -9.71 -13.52
CA PRO A 94 -11.73 -10.11 -13.50
C PRO A 94 -11.96 -11.19 -12.44
N TYR A 95 -13.12 -11.17 -11.79
CA TYR A 95 -13.52 -12.21 -10.86
C TYR A 95 -14.96 -12.66 -11.14
N SER A 96 -15.24 -13.94 -10.89
CA SER A 96 -16.58 -14.50 -10.99
C SER A 96 -17.16 -14.77 -9.61
N ILE A 97 -18.38 -14.30 -9.38
CA ILE A 97 -19.13 -14.57 -8.14
C ILE A 97 -19.45 -16.06 -8.01
N GLY A 98 -19.55 -16.79 -9.13
CA GLY A 98 -19.87 -18.22 -9.17
C GLY A 98 -18.82 -19.14 -8.53
N LYS A 99 -17.63 -18.65 -8.19
CA LYS A 99 -16.60 -19.41 -7.47
C LYS A 99 -16.82 -19.52 -5.96
N TYR A 100 -17.71 -18.69 -5.42
CA TYR A 100 -17.92 -18.56 -3.97
C TYR A 100 -19.34 -18.91 -3.56
N MET A 101 -19.47 -19.46 -2.36
CA MET A 101 -20.77 -19.65 -1.73
C MET A 101 -21.40 -18.28 -1.43
N VAL A 102 -22.62 -18.08 -1.90
CA VAL A 102 -23.38 -16.85 -1.64
C VAL A 102 -23.87 -16.86 -0.19
N LEU A 103 -23.31 -15.97 0.62
CA LEU A 103 -23.74 -15.70 1.98
C LEU A 103 -24.32 -14.31 2.05
N ASP A 104 -25.62 -14.20 2.28
CA ASP A 104 -26.26 -12.91 2.45
C ASP A 104 -25.87 -12.22 3.77
N SER A 105 -26.22 -10.96 3.92
CA SER A 105 -25.88 -10.17 5.11
C SER A 105 -26.52 -10.71 6.39
N SER A 106 -27.72 -11.30 6.28
CA SER A 106 -28.43 -11.90 7.42
C SER A 106 -27.75 -13.18 7.88
N THR A 107 -27.36 -14.04 6.93
CA THR A 107 -26.61 -15.27 7.19
C THR A 107 -25.26 -14.96 7.87
N ARG A 108 -24.47 -14.03 7.30
CA ARG A 108 -23.17 -13.63 7.87
C ARG A 108 -23.31 -13.13 9.30
N ARG A 109 -24.32 -12.31 9.56
CA ARG A 109 -24.62 -11.77 10.89
C ARG A 109 -25.09 -12.84 11.85
N ASN A 110 -26.05 -13.68 11.45
CA ASN A 110 -26.64 -14.69 12.33
C ASN A 110 -25.65 -15.81 12.70
N LEU A 111 -24.71 -16.11 11.81
CA LEU A 111 -23.60 -17.05 12.09
C LEU A 111 -22.44 -16.39 12.85
N GLU A 112 -22.50 -15.10 13.15
CA GLU A 112 -21.45 -14.36 13.84
C GLU A 112 -20.06 -14.59 13.21
N LEU A 113 -19.97 -14.54 11.89
CA LEU A 113 -18.75 -14.90 11.16
C LEU A 113 -17.59 -13.97 11.48
N CYS A 114 -17.81 -12.66 11.44
CA CYS A 114 -16.76 -11.65 11.63
C CYS A 114 -16.97 -10.76 12.86
N GLU A 115 -18.20 -10.65 13.36
CA GLU A 115 -18.58 -9.86 14.53
C GLU A 115 -19.75 -10.49 15.27
N THR A 116 -19.87 -10.19 16.56
CA THR A 116 -20.97 -10.69 17.40
C THR A 116 -22.26 -9.92 17.14
N LEU A 117 -23.42 -10.58 17.34
CA LEU A 117 -24.74 -9.99 17.15
C LEU A 117 -25.01 -8.82 18.09
N ARG A 118 -24.63 -8.93 19.34
CA ARG A 118 -24.96 -7.95 20.39
C ARG A 118 -24.01 -6.75 20.38
N GLU A 119 -22.71 -7.02 20.41
CA GLU A 119 -21.69 -6.00 20.67
C GLU A 119 -21.04 -5.48 19.39
N LYS A 120 -21.32 -6.12 18.24
CA LYS A 120 -20.74 -5.81 16.95
C LYS A 120 -19.21 -5.69 16.98
N ASN A 121 -18.57 -6.50 17.77
CA ASN A 121 -17.12 -6.54 17.86
C ASN A 121 -16.58 -7.92 17.42
N LYS A 122 -15.28 -7.96 17.08
CA LYS A 122 -14.62 -9.17 16.57
C LYS A 122 -14.54 -10.27 17.64
N LYS A 123 -14.34 -9.90 18.92
CA LYS A 123 -14.15 -10.86 20.02
C LYS A 123 -15.42 -11.67 20.22
N GLY A 124 -15.31 -12.99 20.13
CA GLY A 124 -16.42 -13.93 20.22
C GLY A 124 -16.95 -14.44 18.89
N SER A 125 -16.54 -13.84 17.76
CA SER A 125 -16.92 -14.31 16.41
C SER A 125 -16.07 -15.49 15.95
N LEU A 126 -16.50 -16.17 14.86
CA LEU A 126 -15.72 -17.23 14.22
C LEU A 126 -14.34 -16.72 13.78
N LEU A 127 -14.28 -15.53 13.19
CA LEU A 127 -13.01 -14.89 12.79
C LEU A 127 -12.08 -14.71 14.00
N TRP A 128 -12.58 -14.33 15.15
CA TRP A 128 -11.75 -14.16 16.34
C TRP A 128 -11.10 -15.47 16.81
N VAL A 129 -11.83 -16.58 16.73
CA VAL A 129 -11.31 -17.91 17.10
C VAL A 129 -10.21 -18.36 16.15
N LEU A 130 -10.44 -18.17 14.84
CA LEU A 130 -9.54 -18.66 13.78
C LEU A 130 -8.33 -17.75 13.54
N ASP A 131 -8.45 -16.44 13.84
CA ASP A 131 -7.39 -15.48 13.53
C ASP A 131 -6.18 -15.63 14.45
N LYS A 132 -5.22 -16.38 13.96
CA LYS A 132 -3.86 -16.53 14.51
C LYS A 132 -2.81 -16.02 13.53
N THR A 133 -3.23 -15.21 12.58
CA THR A 133 -2.35 -14.64 11.54
C THR A 133 -1.26 -13.77 12.16
N LYS A 134 -0.12 -13.67 11.46
CA LYS A 134 1.04 -12.87 11.90
C LYS A 134 1.14 -11.54 11.14
N THR A 135 0.46 -11.42 10.00
CA THR A 135 0.49 -10.24 9.14
C THR A 135 -0.90 -9.65 8.95
N ALA A 136 -0.97 -8.33 8.71
CA ALA A 136 -2.24 -7.66 8.41
C ALA A 136 -2.87 -8.16 7.10
N MET A 137 -2.05 -8.50 6.11
CA MET A 137 -2.49 -9.11 4.84
C MET A 137 -3.13 -10.47 5.08
N GLY A 138 -2.48 -11.32 5.88
CA GLY A 138 -3.03 -12.63 6.28
C GLY A 138 -4.37 -12.51 7.00
N ALA A 139 -4.51 -11.53 7.90
CA ALA A 139 -5.77 -11.30 8.60
C ALA A 139 -6.90 -10.88 7.64
N ARG A 140 -6.60 -10.03 6.65
CA ARG A 140 -7.57 -9.67 5.59
C ARG A 140 -7.96 -10.87 4.73
N LEU A 141 -6.98 -11.68 4.33
CA LEU A 141 -7.23 -12.87 3.53
C LEU A 141 -8.06 -13.92 4.29
N LEU A 142 -7.77 -14.15 5.58
CA LEU A 142 -8.56 -15.05 6.41
C LEU A 142 -10.00 -14.57 6.54
N ARG A 143 -10.22 -13.27 6.76
CA ARG A 143 -11.56 -12.68 6.77
C ARG A 143 -12.28 -12.91 5.44
N HIS A 144 -11.60 -12.68 4.33
CA HIS A 144 -12.14 -12.93 3.00
C HIS A 144 -12.55 -14.42 2.81
N TYR A 145 -11.73 -15.36 3.27
CA TYR A 145 -12.04 -16.79 3.21
C TYR A 145 -13.29 -17.17 4.00
N ILE A 146 -13.52 -16.51 5.13
CA ILE A 146 -14.71 -16.73 5.97
C ILE A 146 -15.97 -16.11 5.34
N GLU A 147 -15.84 -14.90 4.78
CA GLU A 147 -16.95 -14.17 4.17
C GLU A 147 -17.34 -14.70 2.78
N GLN A 148 -16.38 -15.32 2.07
CA GLN A 148 -16.55 -15.86 0.72
C GLN A 148 -15.93 -17.27 0.63
N PRO A 149 -16.59 -18.29 1.20
CA PRO A 149 -16.11 -19.66 1.11
C PRO A 149 -16.12 -20.17 -0.33
N LEU A 150 -15.12 -20.94 -0.72
CA LEU A 150 -15.06 -21.60 -2.04
C LEU A 150 -16.13 -22.67 -2.18
N ILE A 151 -16.59 -22.89 -3.42
CA ILE A 151 -17.49 -23.98 -3.79
C ILE A 151 -16.73 -25.07 -4.55
N GLU A 152 -15.73 -24.67 -5.32
CA GLU A 152 -14.99 -25.57 -6.20
C GLU A 152 -14.13 -26.54 -5.37
N LYS A 153 -14.40 -27.85 -5.51
CA LYS A 153 -13.82 -28.91 -4.69
C LYS A 153 -12.29 -28.95 -4.77
N ASN A 154 -11.73 -28.80 -5.97
CA ASN A 154 -10.28 -28.91 -6.16
C ASN A 154 -9.54 -27.77 -5.47
N GLU A 155 -10.07 -26.55 -5.53
CA GLU A 155 -9.51 -25.39 -4.85
C GLU A 155 -9.60 -25.53 -3.31
N ILE A 156 -10.69 -26.14 -2.82
CA ILE A 156 -10.83 -26.46 -1.39
C ILE A 156 -9.78 -27.48 -0.96
N LEU A 157 -9.63 -28.58 -1.73
CA LEU A 157 -8.65 -29.62 -1.43
C LEU A 157 -7.23 -29.06 -1.46
N ARG A 158 -6.88 -28.23 -2.44
CA ARG A 158 -5.58 -27.58 -2.55
C ARG A 158 -5.24 -26.74 -1.31
N ARG A 159 -6.22 -26.03 -0.73
CA ARG A 159 -6.03 -25.32 0.55
C ARG A 159 -5.90 -26.26 1.74
N LEU A 160 -6.70 -27.32 1.78
CA LEU A 160 -6.64 -28.30 2.87
C LEU A 160 -5.32 -29.07 2.86
N ASP A 161 -4.79 -29.42 1.70
CA ASP A 161 -3.48 -30.09 1.56
C ASP A 161 -2.36 -29.20 2.13
N ALA A 162 -2.36 -27.89 1.82
CA ALA A 162 -1.40 -26.94 2.39
C ALA A 162 -1.51 -26.84 3.92
N VAL A 163 -2.74 -26.84 4.45
CA VAL A 163 -2.98 -26.81 5.89
C VAL A 163 -2.50 -28.11 6.55
N ASP A 164 -2.81 -29.28 5.97
CA ASP A 164 -2.41 -30.57 6.52
C ASP A 164 -0.89 -30.71 6.55
N GLU A 165 -0.21 -30.30 5.47
CA GLU A 165 1.26 -30.29 5.40
C GLU A 165 1.90 -29.44 6.51
N LEU A 166 1.45 -28.20 6.69
CA LEU A 166 1.95 -27.33 7.75
C LEU A 166 1.54 -27.79 9.16
N LYS A 167 0.38 -28.45 9.30
CA LYS A 167 -0.05 -29.05 10.56
C LYS A 167 0.89 -30.16 11.00
N ASN A 168 1.29 -31.01 10.05
CA ASN A 168 2.15 -32.15 10.30
C ASN A 168 3.64 -31.76 10.42
N ASN A 169 4.01 -30.58 9.93
CA ASN A 169 5.38 -30.05 9.98
C ASN A 169 5.47 -28.87 10.98
N ALA A 170 5.41 -29.19 12.27
CA ALA A 170 5.34 -28.20 13.34
C ALA A 170 6.56 -27.27 13.39
N ILE A 171 7.76 -27.78 13.10
CA ILE A 171 9.01 -26.98 13.13
C ILE A 171 8.96 -25.92 12.04
N THR A 172 8.75 -26.33 10.80
CA THR A 172 8.65 -25.38 9.65
C THR A 172 7.52 -24.37 9.85
N ARG A 173 6.38 -24.80 10.41
CA ARG A 173 5.27 -23.88 10.71
C ARG A 173 5.66 -22.80 11.71
N GLU A 174 6.33 -23.15 12.82
CA GLU A 174 6.75 -22.15 13.82
C GLU A 174 7.86 -21.24 13.26
N GLU A 175 8.82 -21.76 12.51
CA GLU A 175 9.84 -20.95 11.82
C GLU A 175 9.20 -19.97 10.83
N LEU A 176 8.24 -20.41 10.02
CA LEU A 176 7.46 -19.52 9.13
C LEU A 176 6.75 -18.40 9.92
N ARG A 177 6.19 -18.72 11.07
CA ARG A 177 5.52 -17.73 11.93
C ARG A 177 6.49 -16.69 12.46
N GLU A 178 7.71 -17.07 12.80
CA GLU A 178 8.75 -16.12 13.23
C GLU A 178 9.20 -15.21 12.08
N TYR A 179 9.43 -15.73 10.89
CA TYR A 179 9.79 -14.91 9.72
C TYR A 179 8.63 -14.03 9.22
N LEU A 180 7.38 -14.41 9.43
CA LEU A 180 6.21 -13.59 9.10
C LEU A 180 5.99 -12.44 10.10
N ASN A 181 6.49 -12.56 11.33
CA ASN A 181 6.24 -11.58 12.39
C ASN A 181 6.77 -10.16 12.06
N PRO A 182 7.99 -9.97 11.51
CA PRO A 182 8.51 -8.66 11.11
C PRO A 182 8.01 -8.17 9.74
N VAL A 183 7.14 -8.93 9.05
CA VAL A 183 6.59 -8.53 7.75
C VAL A 183 5.47 -7.51 7.94
N TYR A 184 5.71 -6.30 7.48
CA TYR A 184 4.73 -5.21 7.47
C TYR A 184 3.65 -5.41 6.41
N ASP A 185 2.69 -4.50 6.37
CA ASP A 185 1.61 -4.50 5.38
C ASP A 185 2.10 -4.05 4.00
N LEU A 186 2.62 -5.01 3.22
CA LEU A 186 3.21 -4.75 1.90
C LEU A 186 2.21 -4.12 0.93
N GLU A 187 0.93 -4.51 0.97
CA GLU A 187 -0.11 -3.93 0.10
C GLU A 187 -0.27 -2.42 0.36
N ARG A 188 -0.30 -2.01 1.63
CA ARG A 188 -0.40 -0.59 2.01
C ARG A 188 0.88 0.18 1.72
N LEU A 189 2.04 -0.44 1.93
CA LEU A 189 3.32 0.17 1.60
C LEU A 189 3.45 0.38 0.10
N MET A 190 3.11 -0.62 -0.72
CA MET A 190 3.10 -0.50 -2.18
C MET A 190 2.14 0.60 -2.65
N SER A 191 0.94 0.68 -2.07
CA SER A 191 0.00 1.77 -2.38
C SER A 191 0.62 3.14 -2.10
N ARG A 192 1.25 3.34 -0.93
CA ARG A 192 1.92 4.61 -0.61
C ARG A 192 3.06 4.95 -1.56
N ILE A 193 3.84 3.95 -1.97
CA ILE A 193 4.92 4.12 -2.95
C ILE A 193 4.35 4.53 -4.30
N SER A 194 3.33 3.85 -4.79
CA SER A 194 2.67 4.14 -6.07
C SER A 194 2.03 5.54 -6.10
N TYR A 195 1.43 5.96 -4.99
CA TYR A 195 0.88 7.33 -4.84
C TYR A 195 1.93 8.40 -4.50
N GLN A 196 3.23 8.06 -4.46
CA GLN A 196 4.32 8.97 -4.10
C GLN A 196 4.12 9.65 -2.73
N SER A 197 3.40 9.00 -1.83
CA SER A 197 3.12 9.47 -0.46
C SER A 197 3.93 8.72 0.60
N ALA A 198 4.77 7.77 0.19
CA ALA A 198 5.64 7.02 1.07
C ALA A 198 6.72 7.93 1.69
N ASN A 199 6.97 7.73 2.97
CA ASN A 199 8.06 8.36 3.68
C ASN A 199 9.28 7.39 3.80
N PRO A 200 10.46 7.87 4.19
CA PRO A 200 11.65 7.02 4.30
C PRO A 200 11.49 5.82 5.25
N ARG A 201 10.71 5.94 6.32
CA ARG A 201 10.44 4.81 7.23
C ARG A 201 9.53 3.76 6.59
N ASP A 202 8.62 4.16 5.73
CA ASP A 202 7.83 3.23 4.93
C ASP A 202 8.72 2.38 4.00
N LEU A 203 9.77 2.98 3.41
CA LEU A 203 10.74 2.26 2.59
C LEU A 203 11.60 1.28 3.42
N ILE A 204 12.00 1.65 4.63
CA ILE A 204 12.69 0.72 5.54
C ILE A 204 11.79 -0.43 5.96
N ALA A 205 10.52 -0.15 6.29
CA ALA A 205 9.55 -1.19 6.61
C ALA A 205 9.33 -2.14 5.41
N PHE A 206 9.30 -1.60 4.19
CA PHE A 206 9.22 -2.37 2.96
C PHE A 206 10.46 -3.25 2.78
N LYS A 207 11.69 -2.68 2.90
CA LYS A 207 12.95 -3.42 2.88
C LYS A 207 12.95 -4.57 3.90
N THR A 208 12.62 -4.27 5.17
CA THR A 208 12.58 -5.28 6.25
C THR A 208 11.63 -6.42 5.90
N SER A 209 10.47 -6.11 5.34
CA SER A 209 9.53 -7.13 4.91
C SER A 209 10.08 -7.99 3.77
N LEU A 210 10.70 -7.36 2.76
CA LEU A 210 11.29 -8.07 1.62
C LEU A 210 12.47 -8.95 2.05
N SER A 211 13.29 -8.52 3.03
CA SER A 211 14.42 -9.31 3.52
C SER A 211 14.03 -10.61 4.22
N MET A 212 12.76 -10.74 4.64
CA MET A 212 12.23 -11.99 5.18
C MET A 212 11.83 -13.00 4.11
N LEU A 213 11.51 -12.54 2.89
CA LEU A 213 10.99 -13.39 1.82
C LEU A 213 11.94 -14.53 1.42
N PRO A 214 13.28 -14.36 1.31
CA PRO A 214 14.19 -15.46 1.00
C PRO A 214 14.12 -16.59 2.03
N HIS A 215 14.05 -16.25 3.31
CA HIS A 215 13.95 -17.24 4.38
C HIS A 215 12.63 -18.00 4.34
N ILE A 216 11.53 -17.27 4.13
CA ILE A 216 10.20 -17.85 3.95
C ILE A 216 10.20 -18.78 2.73
N ARG A 217 10.74 -18.33 1.59
CA ARG A 217 10.84 -19.12 0.37
C ARG A 217 11.63 -20.41 0.59
N TYR A 218 12.81 -20.31 1.22
CA TYR A 218 13.64 -21.49 1.51
C TYR A 218 12.90 -22.55 2.33
N LEU A 219 12.14 -22.12 3.36
CA LEU A 219 11.31 -23.04 4.13
C LEU A 219 10.18 -23.66 3.31
N MET A 220 9.60 -22.89 2.39
CA MET A 220 8.49 -23.34 1.55
C MET A 220 8.93 -24.25 0.41
N GLU A 221 10.17 -24.12 -0.10
CA GLU A 221 10.73 -25.01 -1.11
C GLU A 221 10.82 -26.47 -0.64
N GLY A 222 10.94 -26.69 0.66
CA GLY A 222 10.92 -28.01 1.29
C GLY A 222 9.53 -28.66 1.41
N LEU A 223 8.47 -27.92 1.06
CA LEU A 223 7.08 -28.38 1.15
C LEU A 223 6.59 -28.93 -0.20
N SER A 224 5.61 -29.83 -0.15
CA SER A 224 5.06 -30.47 -1.35
C SER A 224 3.94 -29.65 -1.99
N SER A 225 3.22 -28.87 -1.17
CA SER A 225 2.06 -28.09 -1.62
C SER A 225 2.44 -27.01 -2.64
N GLU A 226 1.85 -27.09 -3.82
CA GLU A 226 2.03 -26.10 -4.89
C GLU A 226 1.62 -24.70 -4.45
N LEU A 227 0.58 -24.56 -3.61
CA LEU A 227 0.10 -23.30 -3.09
C LEU A 227 1.16 -22.55 -2.26
N LEU A 228 2.12 -23.26 -1.67
CA LEU A 228 3.14 -22.68 -0.80
C LEU A 228 4.45 -22.33 -1.54
N ARG A 229 4.59 -22.69 -2.82
CA ARG A 229 5.85 -22.57 -3.57
C ARG A 229 6.05 -21.27 -4.36
N GLU A 230 5.02 -20.46 -4.56
CA GLU A 230 5.10 -19.29 -5.46
C GLU A 230 5.50 -18.00 -4.74
N LEU A 231 6.79 -17.62 -4.76
CA LEU A 231 7.29 -16.34 -4.24
C LEU A 231 8.49 -15.78 -5.04
N THR A 232 8.50 -14.47 -5.37
CA THR A 232 9.56 -13.82 -6.17
C THR A 232 10.20 -12.60 -5.47
N GLN A 233 11.48 -12.25 -5.85
CA GLN A 233 12.33 -11.32 -5.10
C GLN A 233 13.19 -10.43 -6.02
N ASP A 234 13.21 -9.06 -5.84
CA ASP A 234 14.22 -8.20 -6.54
C ASP A 234 14.50 -6.79 -5.97
N LEU A 235 13.71 -6.26 -5.01
CA LEU A 235 13.79 -4.83 -4.61
C LEU A 235 14.55 -4.57 -3.29
N CYS A 236 14.95 -5.59 -2.55
CA CYS A 236 15.52 -5.42 -1.21
C CYS A 236 16.90 -4.75 -1.23
N GLU A 237 17.78 -5.16 -2.13
CA GLU A 237 19.15 -4.69 -2.23
C GLU A 237 19.25 -3.20 -2.59
N LEU A 238 18.37 -2.72 -3.47
CA LEU A 238 18.32 -1.32 -3.86
C LEU A 238 18.00 -0.40 -2.68
N ILE A 239 17.03 -0.77 -1.86
CA ILE A 239 16.64 0.02 -0.67
C ILE A 239 17.74 -0.04 0.38
N GLU A 240 18.34 -1.23 0.57
CA GLU A 240 19.42 -1.42 1.53
C GLU A 240 20.66 -0.59 1.20
N SER A 241 21.02 -0.48 -0.07
CA SER A 241 22.17 0.33 -0.50
C SER A 241 21.93 1.83 -0.45
N SER A 242 20.67 2.28 -0.60
CA SER A 242 20.33 3.70 -0.83
C SER A 242 19.83 4.45 0.39
N ILE A 243 19.09 3.80 1.30
CA ILE A 243 18.39 4.45 2.41
C ILE A 243 19.09 4.19 3.75
N GLN A 244 19.20 5.21 4.61
CA GLN A 244 19.69 5.07 5.99
C GLN A 244 18.83 4.08 6.78
N ASP A 245 19.41 3.35 7.75
CA ASP A 245 18.71 2.32 8.52
C ASP A 245 17.66 2.91 9.48
N ASP A 246 17.88 4.13 9.99
CA ASP A 246 16.90 4.89 10.79
C ASP A 246 16.70 6.29 10.18
N PRO A 247 15.95 6.39 9.06
CA PRO A 247 15.73 7.66 8.41
C PRO A 247 14.70 8.50 9.16
N PRO A 248 14.76 9.85 9.03
CA PRO A 248 13.73 10.72 9.59
C PRO A 248 12.37 10.48 8.93
N ILE A 249 11.29 10.88 9.61
CA ILE A 249 9.93 10.70 9.08
C ILE A 249 9.67 11.66 7.92
N ALA A 250 10.13 12.91 8.02
CA ALA A 250 9.90 13.94 7.02
C ALA A 250 11.09 14.10 6.07
N ILE A 251 10.83 14.05 4.77
CA ILE A 251 11.84 14.24 3.71
C ILE A 251 12.59 15.55 3.88
N GLN A 252 11.91 16.61 4.37
CA GLN A 252 12.46 17.95 4.57
C GLN A 252 13.58 18.01 5.63
N GLU A 253 13.66 17.02 6.53
CA GLU A 253 14.71 16.94 7.54
C GLU A 253 16.08 16.58 6.94
N GLY A 254 16.09 15.90 5.78
CA GLY A 254 17.29 15.42 5.12
C GLY A 254 17.89 14.20 5.83
N GLY A 255 19.08 13.77 5.39
CA GLY A 255 19.76 12.63 6.01
C GLY A 255 19.16 11.26 5.69
N ILE A 256 18.43 11.13 4.58
CA ILE A 256 17.70 9.91 4.17
C ILE A 256 18.60 8.94 3.41
N ILE A 257 19.44 9.48 2.51
CA ILE A 257 20.29 8.68 1.61
C ILE A 257 21.59 8.29 2.32
N LYS A 258 22.03 7.05 2.17
CA LYS A 258 23.31 6.58 2.70
C LYS A 258 24.48 7.33 2.04
N GLU A 259 25.53 7.56 2.84
CA GLU A 259 26.80 8.08 2.32
C GLU A 259 27.43 7.05 1.37
N GLY A 260 27.97 7.55 0.26
CA GLY A 260 28.54 6.71 -0.81
C GLY A 260 27.54 6.20 -1.85
N TYR A 261 26.23 6.35 -1.65
CA TYR A 261 25.24 5.88 -2.64
C TYR A 261 25.16 6.79 -3.87
N ASN A 262 25.21 8.12 -3.64
CA ASN A 262 25.12 9.09 -4.75
C ASN A 262 26.11 10.23 -4.52
N GLN A 263 27.09 10.34 -5.42
CA GLN A 263 28.18 11.33 -5.34
C GLN A 263 27.69 12.78 -5.27
N GLU A 264 26.62 13.12 -5.99
CA GLU A 264 26.08 14.49 -5.99
C GLU A 264 25.41 14.83 -4.65
N VAL A 265 24.70 13.86 -4.05
CA VAL A 265 24.12 14.02 -2.69
C VAL A 265 25.21 14.19 -1.65
N ASP A 266 26.28 13.40 -1.74
CA ASP A 266 27.42 13.49 -0.83
C ASP A 266 28.18 14.80 -0.99
N ARG A 267 28.38 15.26 -2.22
CA ARG A 267 28.97 16.58 -2.52
C ARG A 267 28.16 17.73 -1.91
N LEU A 268 26.81 17.70 -2.06
CA LEU A 268 25.94 18.72 -1.47
C LEU A 268 25.93 18.66 0.07
N ARG A 269 26.00 17.44 0.64
CA ARG A 269 26.12 17.24 2.10
C ARG A 269 27.44 17.79 2.63
N ASN A 270 28.53 17.52 1.96
CA ASN A 270 29.87 18.01 2.32
C ASN A 270 29.94 19.53 2.18
N ALA A 271 29.41 20.12 1.10
CA ALA A 271 29.31 21.57 0.93
C ALA A 271 28.54 22.25 2.07
N LYS A 272 27.45 21.63 2.56
CA LYS A 272 26.70 22.12 3.72
C LYS A 272 27.53 22.02 5.03
N SER A 273 28.29 20.96 5.20
CA SER A 273 29.15 20.74 6.35
C SER A 273 30.36 21.68 6.32
N GLU A 274 31.04 21.76 5.17
CA GLU A 274 32.20 22.66 4.96
C GLU A 274 31.80 24.11 5.11
N GLY A 275 30.62 24.51 4.61
CA GLY A 275 30.07 25.87 4.78
C GLY A 275 29.89 26.23 6.26
N LYS A 276 29.39 25.31 7.10
CA LYS A 276 29.28 25.54 8.54
C LYS A 276 30.65 25.67 9.23
N THR A 277 31.60 24.82 8.84
CA THR A 277 32.98 24.85 9.36
C THR A 277 33.68 26.13 8.96
N TRP A 278 33.52 26.56 7.70
CA TRP A 278 34.07 27.80 7.19
C TRP A 278 33.48 29.02 7.93
N LEU A 279 32.18 29.06 8.17
CA LEU A 279 31.53 30.13 8.95
C LEU A 279 32.05 30.19 10.39
N ALA A 280 32.25 29.02 11.02
CA ALA A 280 32.83 29.00 12.38
C ALA A 280 34.28 29.47 12.41
N GLN A 281 35.08 29.14 11.41
CA GLN A 281 36.48 29.62 11.26
C GLN A 281 36.49 31.13 10.98
N LEU A 282 35.61 31.61 10.13
CA LEU A 282 35.46 33.04 9.85
C LEU A 282 35.06 33.82 11.13
N GLU A 283 34.11 33.32 11.91
CA GLU A 283 33.69 33.90 13.18
C GLU A 283 34.88 33.98 14.17
N ALA A 284 35.68 32.90 14.28
CA ALA A 284 36.85 32.87 15.13
C ALA A 284 37.93 33.91 14.68
N SER A 285 38.22 33.97 13.37
CA SER A 285 39.18 34.88 12.77
C SER A 285 38.75 36.35 12.97
N GLU A 286 37.47 36.66 12.78
CA GLU A 286 36.97 38.03 12.96
C GLU A 286 36.93 38.43 14.45
N ARG A 287 36.69 37.50 15.37
CA ARG A 287 36.85 37.76 16.81
C ARG A 287 38.29 38.13 17.19
N GLU A 288 39.25 37.42 16.61
CA GLU A 288 40.66 37.68 16.86
C GLU A 288 41.11 39.01 16.29
N LYS A 289 40.72 39.34 15.05
CA LYS A 289 41.08 40.60 14.40
C LYS A 289 40.44 41.80 15.05
N THR A 290 39.22 41.72 15.50
CA THR A 290 38.45 42.85 16.07
C THR A 290 38.60 42.94 17.57
N GLY A 291 39.06 41.91 18.26
CA GLY A 291 39.11 41.84 19.73
C GLY A 291 37.72 41.72 20.39
N ILE A 292 36.66 41.57 19.60
CA ILE A 292 35.28 41.51 20.10
C ILE A 292 34.91 40.06 20.43
N LYS A 293 34.98 39.72 21.71
CA LYS A 293 34.74 38.33 22.18
C LYS A 293 33.34 37.78 21.89
N ASN A 294 32.33 38.65 21.77
CA ASN A 294 30.94 38.29 21.61
C ASN A 294 30.44 38.39 20.15
N LEU A 295 31.33 38.57 19.17
CA LEU A 295 30.99 38.59 17.76
C LEU A 295 30.43 37.24 17.35
N LYS A 296 29.29 37.19 16.67
CA LYS A 296 28.62 36.01 16.13
C LYS A 296 28.21 36.21 14.70
N ILE A 297 28.34 35.20 13.88
CA ILE A 297 27.74 35.17 12.55
C ILE A 297 26.36 34.52 12.66
N LYS A 298 25.33 35.27 12.26
CA LYS A 298 23.95 34.75 12.21
C LYS A 298 23.38 34.85 10.79
N PHE A 299 22.32 34.10 10.54
CA PHE A 299 21.60 34.11 9.28
C PHE A 299 20.17 34.66 9.49
N ASN A 300 19.76 35.53 8.59
CA ASN A 300 18.39 35.99 8.49
C ASN A 300 17.87 35.77 7.07
N LYS A 301 16.62 35.30 6.93
CA LYS A 301 16.03 35.01 5.62
C LYS A 301 15.91 36.21 4.68
N VAL A 302 15.90 37.44 5.23
CA VAL A 302 15.76 38.68 4.44
C VAL A 302 17.13 39.25 4.05
N PHE A 303 18.11 39.23 4.97
CA PHE A 303 19.41 39.89 4.79
C PHE A 303 20.57 38.92 4.54
N GLY A 304 20.33 37.62 4.63
CA GLY A 304 21.40 36.60 4.53
C GLY A 304 22.24 36.50 5.80
N TYR A 305 23.53 36.22 5.65
CA TYR A 305 24.47 36.17 6.77
C TYR A 305 24.88 37.58 7.19
N TYR A 306 24.93 37.80 8.52
CA TYR A 306 25.35 39.10 9.12
C TYR A 306 26.15 38.87 10.39
N LEU A 307 26.98 39.88 10.73
CA LEU A 307 27.77 39.91 11.95
C LEU A 307 26.97 40.61 13.05
N GLU A 308 26.81 39.93 14.16
CA GLU A 308 26.15 40.48 15.36
C GLU A 308 27.16 40.75 16.44
N VAL A 309 27.13 41.96 16.97
CA VAL A 309 27.93 42.40 18.13
C VAL A 309 27.02 42.99 19.20
N THR A 310 27.38 42.82 20.47
CA THR A 310 26.60 43.39 21.57
C THR A 310 26.85 44.91 21.68
N ASN A 311 25.85 45.66 22.17
CA ASN A 311 25.90 47.11 22.28
C ASN A 311 27.07 47.65 23.15
N SER A 312 27.70 46.82 23.96
CA SER A 312 28.87 47.18 24.77
C SER A 312 30.16 47.38 23.94
N TYR A 313 30.14 47.11 22.64
CA TYR A 313 31.28 47.30 21.72
C TYR A 313 30.95 48.30 20.59
N LYS A 314 29.90 49.12 20.76
CA LYS A 314 29.58 50.22 19.85
C LYS A 314 30.41 51.46 20.14
#